data_f84d05af8dd07b8dcc13344c5b157473
#
_entry.id   f84d05af8dd07b8dcc13344c5b157473
#
_cell.length_a   1.000
_cell.length_b   1.000
_cell.length_c   1.000
_cell.angle_alpha   90.00
_cell.angle_beta   90.00
_cell.angle_gamma   90.00
#
_symmetry.space_group_name_H-M   'P 1'
#
loop_
_entity.id
_entity.type
_entity.pdbx_description
1 polymer ?
#
loop_
_entity_poly.entity_id
_entity_poly.type
_entity_poly.pdbx_seq_one_letter_code
_entity_poly.pdbx_strand_id
1 'polypeptide(L)'
;MALIKGIHHVALKCCSSEEYKNVAEFYGDILGLSVARKWDGGIMFDTGDGIIEVFEDGESPLPQGNIRHFAFAAEDVDACVFAV
;
A
#
# COMPACT_ATOMS: atom_id res chain seq x y z
N MET A 1 -24.71 -12.51 -10.90
CA MET A 1 -23.24 -12.57 -11.08
C MET A 1 -22.69 -11.16 -11.16
N ALA A 2 -21.68 -10.84 -10.38
CA ALA A 2 -21.07 -9.52 -10.42
C ALA A 2 -20.09 -9.42 -11.58
N LEU A 3 -20.08 -8.26 -12.27
CA LEU A 3 -19.10 -7.98 -13.32
C LEU A 3 -17.71 -7.65 -12.73
N ILE A 4 -17.71 -7.15 -11.50
CA ILE A 4 -16.48 -6.76 -10.80
C ILE A 4 -15.99 -7.92 -9.96
N LYS A 5 -14.69 -8.22 -10.03
CA LYS A 5 -14.08 -9.34 -9.29
C LYS A 5 -13.44 -8.91 -7.99
N GLY A 6 -13.19 -7.63 -7.82
CA GLY A 6 -12.55 -7.11 -6.62
C GLY A 6 -11.84 -5.80 -6.91
N ILE A 7 -11.03 -5.36 -5.97
CA ILE A 7 -10.21 -4.17 -6.12
C ILE A 7 -8.86 -4.59 -6.71
N HIS A 8 -8.50 -4.04 -7.86
CA HIS A 8 -7.25 -4.36 -8.53
C HIS A 8 -6.05 -3.73 -7.80
N HIS A 9 -6.16 -2.45 -7.50
CA HIS A 9 -5.09 -1.76 -6.78
C HIS A 9 -5.61 -0.53 -6.06
N VAL A 10 -4.84 -0.10 -5.07
CA VAL A 10 -5.01 1.17 -4.37
C VAL A 10 -3.68 1.92 -4.53
N ALA A 11 -3.75 3.19 -4.89
CA ALA A 11 -2.57 4.02 -5.10
C ALA A 11 -2.44 5.07 -3.99
N LEU A 12 -1.24 5.21 -3.47
CA LEU A 12 -0.89 6.20 -2.45
C LEU A 12 0.20 7.10 -3.04
N LYS A 13 -0.02 8.40 -3.00
CA LYS A 13 0.96 9.37 -3.50
C LYS A 13 1.62 10.09 -2.34
N CYS A 14 2.88 9.80 -2.11
CA CYS A 14 3.67 10.41 -1.05
C CYS A 14 4.23 11.75 -1.53
N CYS A 15 4.30 12.73 -0.65
CA CYS A 15 4.71 14.09 -1.02
C CYS A 15 6.23 14.32 -0.95
N SER A 16 6.99 13.36 -0.45
CA SER A 16 8.44 13.49 -0.29
C SER A 16 9.12 12.14 -0.37
N SER A 17 10.43 12.17 -0.61
CA SER A 17 11.24 10.95 -0.60
C SER A 17 11.22 10.26 0.76
N GLU A 18 11.18 11.03 1.84
CA GLU A 18 11.12 10.48 3.19
C GLU A 18 9.80 9.77 3.44
N GLU A 19 8.67 10.40 3.09
CA GLU A 19 7.35 9.78 3.25
C GLU A 19 7.25 8.51 2.40
N TYR A 20 7.71 8.58 1.15
CA TYR A 20 7.73 7.42 0.25
C TYR A 20 8.55 6.27 0.84
N LYS A 21 9.75 6.56 1.34
CA LYS A 21 10.61 5.56 1.97
C LYS A 21 9.93 4.91 3.17
N ASN A 22 9.32 5.71 4.03
CA ASN A 22 8.64 5.22 5.23
C ASN A 22 7.44 4.34 4.87
N VAL A 23 6.65 4.74 3.88
CA VAL A 23 5.48 3.97 3.42
C VAL A 23 5.93 2.67 2.77
N ALA A 24 6.93 2.70 1.90
CA ALA A 24 7.45 1.51 1.26
C ALA A 24 8.04 0.52 2.28
N GLU A 25 8.75 1.02 3.28
CA GLU A 25 9.30 0.21 4.36
C GLU A 25 8.19 -0.44 5.18
N PHE A 26 7.11 0.28 5.44
CA PHE A 26 5.97 -0.27 6.17
C PHE A 26 5.36 -1.46 5.44
N TYR A 27 5.04 -1.30 4.15
CA TYR A 27 4.42 -2.39 3.39
C TYR A 27 5.38 -3.52 3.06
N GLY A 28 6.62 -3.20 2.70
CA GLY A 28 7.60 -4.20 2.30
C GLY A 28 8.26 -4.91 3.46
N ASP A 29 8.81 -4.15 4.41
CA ASP A 29 9.61 -4.73 5.48
C ASP A 29 8.79 -5.12 6.70
N ILE A 30 7.88 -4.26 7.13
CA ILE A 30 7.09 -4.53 8.35
C ILE A 30 5.97 -5.51 8.05
N LEU A 31 5.17 -5.28 7.02
CA LEU A 31 4.09 -6.19 6.65
C LEU A 31 4.55 -7.36 5.79
N GLY A 32 5.74 -7.27 5.20
CA GLY A 32 6.33 -8.39 4.45
C GLY A 32 5.71 -8.65 3.10
N LEU A 33 5.12 -7.64 2.45
CA LEU A 33 4.52 -7.81 1.15
C LEU A 33 5.60 -7.93 0.06
N SER A 34 5.38 -8.81 -0.90
CA SER A 34 6.29 -8.98 -2.03
C SER A 34 6.19 -7.80 -2.98
N VAL A 35 7.33 -7.40 -3.55
CA VAL A 35 7.36 -6.36 -4.58
C VAL A 35 6.92 -6.97 -5.90
N ALA A 36 5.82 -6.48 -6.46
CA ALA A 36 5.35 -6.91 -7.77
C ALA A 36 6.08 -6.17 -8.89
N ARG A 37 6.37 -4.88 -8.69
CA ARG A 37 7.08 -4.05 -9.65
C ARG A 37 7.68 -2.84 -8.94
N LYS A 38 8.83 -2.40 -9.41
CA LYS A 38 9.49 -1.20 -8.92
C LYS A 38 10.05 -0.40 -10.08
N TRP A 39 9.93 0.92 -10.01
CA TRP A 39 10.50 1.83 -11.00
C TRP A 39 10.96 3.11 -10.31
N ASP A 40 11.56 4.01 -11.07
CA ASP A 40 12.03 5.27 -10.53
C ASP A 40 10.83 6.14 -10.13
N GLY A 41 10.63 6.33 -8.85
CA GLY A 41 9.51 7.12 -8.32
C GLY A 41 8.28 6.32 -7.91
N GLY A 42 8.32 4.97 -7.96
CA GLY A 42 7.18 4.18 -7.55
C GLY A 42 7.48 2.72 -7.28
N ILE A 43 6.56 2.08 -6.58
CA ILE A 43 6.66 0.67 -6.22
C ILE A 43 5.25 0.08 -6.08
N MET A 44 5.09 -1.17 -6.48
CA MET A 44 3.87 -1.93 -6.31
C MET A 44 4.13 -3.13 -5.41
N PHE A 45 3.30 -3.28 -4.39
CA PHE A 45 3.34 -4.44 -3.49
C PHE A 45 2.15 -5.35 -3.76
N ASP A 46 2.41 -6.65 -3.80
CA ASP A 46 1.39 -7.67 -4.00
C ASP A 46 0.79 -8.08 -2.65
N THR A 47 -0.53 -7.94 -2.52
CA THR A 47 -1.25 -8.31 -1.31
C THR A 47 -1.83 -9.73 -1.38
N GLY A 48 -1.62 -10.41 -2.51
CA GLY A 48 -2.23 -11.70 -2.79
C GLY A 48 -3.38 -11.58 -3.77
N ASP A 49 -4.36 -10.74 -3.47
CA ASP A 49 -5.52 -10.51 -4.32
C ASP A 49 -5.50 -9.16 -5.04
N GLY A 50 -4.59 -8.31 -4.69
CA GLY A 50 -4.52 -6.97 -5.26
C GLY A 50 -3.15 -6.35 -5.08
N ILE A 51 -3.07 -5.05 -5.29
CA ILE A 51 -1.79 -4.33 -5.28
C ILE A 51 -1.94 -3.04 -4.49
N ILE A 52 -0.94 -2.73 -3.69
CA ILE A 52 -0.74 -1.41 -3.12
C ILE A 52 0.34 -0.73 -3.96
N GLU A 53 -0.02 0.35 -4.62
CA GLU A 53 0.90 1.13 -5.45
C GLU A 53 1.28 2.41 -4.72
N VAL A 54 2.58 2.68 -4.61
CA VAL A 54 3.08 3.83 -3.88
C VAL A 54 3.91 4.70 -4.83
N PHE A 55 3.54 5.96 -4.93
CA PHE A 55 4.22 6.96 -5.75
C PHE A 55 4.91 7.99 -4.88
N GLU A 56 5.99 8.57 -5.40
CA GLU A 56 6.76 9.59 -4.71
C GLU A 56 6.31 11.03 -5.04
N ASP A 57 5.44 11.21 -6.05
CA ASP A 57 5.16 12.50 -6.66
C ASP A 57 3.87 13.18 -6.20
N GLY A 58 3.41 12.87 -5.00
CA GLY A 58 2.20 13.50 -4.45
C GLY A 58 2.44 14.94 -4.02
N GLU A 59 1.35 15.72 -3.96
CA GLU A 59 1.39 17.15 -3.61
C GLU A 59 1.14 17.41 -2.13
N SER A 60 0.53 16.46 -1.42
CA SER A 60 0.14 16.61 -0.02
C SER A 60 0.58 15.41 0.80
N PRO A 61 0.89 15.62 2.08
CA PRO A 61 1.19 14.50 2.97
C PRO A 61 -0.01 13.56 3.14
N LEU A 62 0.27 12.29 3.38
CA LEU A 62 -0.76 11.34 3.78
C LEU A 62 -1.12 11.54 5.25
N PRO A 63 -2.37 11.26 5.65
CA PRO A 63 -3.53 10.92 4.84
C PRO A 63 -4.27 12.16 4.35
N GLN A 64 -4.62 12.18 3.09
CA GLN A 64 -5.36 13.27 2.47
C GLN A 64 -6.43 12.70 1.55
N GLY A 65 -7.49 13.48 1.30
CA GLY A 65 -8.54 13.11 0.36
C GLY A 65 -9.82 12.63 1.03
N ASN A 66 -10.73 12.12 0.22
CA ASN A 66 -12.07 11.73 0.65
C ASN A 66 -12.18 10.27 1.09
N ILE A 67 -11.20 9.44 0.78
CA ILE A 67 -11.16 8.06 1.25
C ILE A 67 -10.60 8.05 2.66
N ARG A 68 -11.41 7.58 3.61
CA ARG A 68 -11.05 7.58 5.03
C ARG A 68 -10.03 6.51 5.35
N HIS A 69 -10.22 5.32 4.82
CA HIS A 69 -9.31 4.20 5.04
C HIS A 69 -9.60 3.08 4.05
N PHE A 70 -8.67 2.17 3.97
CA PHE A 70 -8.89 0.85 3.42
C PHE A 70 -8.32 -0.16 4.43
N ALA A 71 -8.74 -1.42 4.32
CA ALA A 71 -8.35 -2.44 5.27
C ALA A 71 -7.93 -3.72 4.55
N PHE A 72 -6.99 -4.41 5.15
CA PHE A 72 -6.58 -5.73 4.67
C PHE A 72 -7.37 -6.82 5.37
N ALA A 73 -7.68 -7.88 4.63
CA ALA A 73 -8.09 -9.14 5.23
C ALA A 73 -6.83 -9.89 5.64
N ALA A 74 -6.85 -10.49 6.81
CA ALA A 74 -5.71 -11.23 7.32
C ALA A 74 -6.19 -12.53 7.96
N GLU A 75 -5.38 -13.60 7.86
CA GLU A 75 -5.70 -14.86 8.51
C GLU A 75 -5.57 -14.75 10.03
N ASP A 76 -4.61 -13.96 10.48
CA ASP A 76 -4.32 -13.79 11.91
C ASP A 76 -4.07 -12.31 12.19
N VAL A 77 -5.09 -11.62 12.66
CA VAL A 77 -5.03 -10.19 12.96
C VAL A 77 -4.05 -9.92 14.09
N ASP A 78 -4.00 -10.79 15.10
CA ASP A 78 -3.09 -10.61 16.23
C ASP A 78 -1.63 -10.68 15.78
N ALA A 79 -1.31 -11.57 14.84
CA ALA A 79 0.03 -11.64 14.27
C ALA A 79 0.40 -10.34 13.55
N CYS A 80 -0.55 -9.74 12.85
CA CYS A 80 -0.33 -8.44 12.17
C CYS A 80 -0.07 -7.33 13.18
N VAL A 81 -0.85 -7.28 14.25
CA VAL A 81 -0.64 -6.31 15.34
C VAL A 81 0.75 -6.48 15.96
N PHE A 82 1.18 -7.70 16.11
CA PHE A 82 2.51 -8.00 16.66
C PHE A 82 3.63 -7.52 15.74
N ALA A 83 3.44 -7.56 14.42
CA ALA A 83 4.45 -7.17 13.43
C ALA A 83 4.67 -5.64 13.40
N VAL A 84 3.62 -4.86 13.68
CA VAL A 84 3.71 -3.40 13.65
C VAL A 84 4.00 -2.86 15.04
#